data_ff6737c5da0f351833441ac0e21b3a0c
#
_entry.id   ff6737c5da0f351833441ac0e21b3a0c
#
_cell.length_a   1.000
_cell.length_b   1.000
_cell.length_c   1.000
_cell.angle_alpha   90.00
_cell.angle_beta   90.00
_cell.angle_gamma   90.00
#
_symmetry.space_group_name_H-M   'P 1'
#
loop_
_entity.id
_entity.type
_entity.pdbx_description
1 polymer ?
#
loop_
_entity_poly.entity_id
_entity_poly.type
_entity_poly.pdbx_seq_one_letter_code
_entity_poly.pdbx_strand_id
1 'polypeptide(L)'
;SDGSVHLSGTKIFISGGEHDLSDNIVHLVLARLPDAPPGPKGLSLFLVPKFYANGHRSAVVCERIEEKMGLHGSPTCVMRFDEATAWIVGEPGKGLNAMFVMMNAARLHVALQGIGLLDAAWQKADAYSKERRQMRAPGARDTSLIQDHPAMRRILDTQRAWIDGGRVLAYRTALELDLLKHHPDAGRRDAAQRWCSLVTPVMKAAFTHQAFYGASECLQVFGGHGYVREWGIEQIVRDARVAMIYEGTNEIQAIDLLVRKVLADGGQAMAALLDSLQADIPAQAGSRGQSLARIATLRDLTARIVQATAGNTALAYQVADDYLRACALVLIDWAWHRIDTSLQADTPERATRWDAPARALRHWVLPEFDMRASIIRA
;
A
#
# COMPACT_ATOMS: atom_id res chain seq x y z
N SER A 1 38.84 21.52 -5.64
CA SER A 1 38.15 20.36 -5.04
C SER A 1 37.15 19.83 -6.05
N ASP A 2 37.01 18.53 -6.14
CA ASP A 2 36.06 17.83 -7.02
C ASP A 2 34.64 17.81 -6.47
N GLY A 3 34.32 18.57 -5.42
CA GLY A 3 33.05 18.66 -4.74
C GLY A 3 32.72 17.46 -3.84
N SER A 4 33.68 16.55 -3.63
CA SER A 4 33.50 15.41 -2.74
C SER A 4 33.54 15.82 -1.28
N VAL A 5 32.91 15.03 -0.42
CA VAL A 5 32.90 15.11 1.03
C VAL A 5 33.14 13.73 1.64
N HIS A 6 33.49 13.67 2.90
CA HIS A 6 33.64 12.42 3.65
C HIS A 6 32.40 12.18 4.52
N LEU A 7 31.85 10.97 4.43
CA LEU A 7 30.62 10.58 5.12
C LEU A 7 30.93 9.46 6.12
N SER A 8 30.61 9.71 7.40
CA SER A 8 30.78 8.74 8.49
C SER A 8 29.50 8.52 9.26
N GLY A 9 29.28 7.28 9.71
CA GLY A 9 28.11 6.89 10.50
C GLY A 9 27.55 5.53 10.10
N THR A 10 26.50 5.11 10.78
CA THR A 10 25.86 3.80 10.57
C THR A 10 24.40 3.97 10.15
N LYS A 11 23.97 3.18 9.19
CA LYS A 11 22.58 3.05 8.74
C LYS A 11 22.12 1.63 8.96
N ILE A 12 20.92 1.47 9.52
CA ILE A 12 20.30 0.17 9.80
C ILE A 12 19.10 -0.07 8.89
N PHE A 13 18.72 -1.34 8.74
CA PHE A 13 17.57 -1.78 7.95
C PHE A 13 17.67 -1.40 6.47
N ILE A 14 18.87 -1.49 5.89
CA ILE A 14 19.10 -1.17 4.49
C ILE A 14 18.86 -2.39 3.62
N SER A 15 17.72 -2.42 2.93
CA SER A 15 17.38 -3.49 1.98
C SER A 15 18.34 -3.44 0.79
N GLY A 16 18.98 -4.57 0.49
CA GLY A 16 19.95 -4.65 -0.61
C GLY A 16 21.19 -3.76 -0.42
N GLY A 17 21.56 -3.43 0.82
CA GLY A 17 22.73 -2.60 1.11
C GLY A 17 24.05 -3.27 0.68
N GLU A 18 24.10 -4.59 0.65
CA GLU A 18 25.20 -5.39 0.11
C GLU A 18 24.65 -6.60 -0.63
N HIS A 19 25.13 -6.84 -1.85
CA HIS A 19 24.77 -7.98 -2.69
C HIS A 19 25.77 -8.15 -3.84
N ASP A 20 25.65 -9.23 -4.59
CA ASP A 20 26.45 -9.58 -5.78
C ASP A 20 25.64 -9.63 -7.09
N LEU A 21 24.44 -9.02 -7.11
CA LEU A 21 23.52 -9.00 -8.25
C LEU A 21 23.90 -8.00 -9.33
N SER A 22 24.85 -7.10 -9.05
CA SER A 22 25.38 -6.10 -9.97
C SER A 22 26.85 -5.82 -9.68
N ASP A 23 27.56 -5.28 -10.68
CA ASP A 23 28.99 -4.97 -10.57
C ASP A 23 29.28 -3.86 -9.53
N ASN A 24 28.30 -2.99 -9.30
CA ASN A 24 28.42 -1.90 -8.33
C ASN A 24 27.08 -1.63 -7.63
N ILE A 25 27.15 -1.07 -6.43
CA ILE A 25 26.02 -0.55 -5.67
C ILE A 25 26.24 0.94 -5.46
N VAL A 26 25.24 1.75 -5.77
CA VAL A 26 25.28 3.19 -5.51
C VAL A 26 24.25 3.53 -4.44
N HIS A 27 24.74 3.93 -3.26
CA HIS A 27 23.90 4.30 -2.14
C HIS A 27 23.47 5.77 -2.24
N LEU A 28 22.18 6.03 -2.04
CA LEU A 28 21.65 7.36 -1.77
C LEU A 28 21.45 7.51 -0.26
N VAL A 29 22.25 8.36 0.37
CA VAL A 29 22.35 8.46 1.83
C VAL A 29 21.93 9.83 2.33
N LEU A 30 20.96 9.85 3.25
CA LEU A 30 20.63 11.09 3.98
C LEU A 30 21.64 11.29 5.12
N ALA A 31 22.30 12.42 5.12
CA ALA A 31 23.24 12.80 6.18
C ALA A 31 23.21 14.32 6.43
N ARG A 32 23.91 14.78 7.47
CA ARG A 32 24.00 16.19 7.85
C ARG A 32 25.35 16.76 7.49
N LEU A 33 25.35 17.96 6.96
CA LEU A 33 26.56 18.78 6.93
C LEU A 33 26.89 19.30 8.35
N PRO A 34 28.17 19.64 8.65
CA PRO A 34 28.58 20.04 9.99
C PRO A 34 27.74 21.17 10.62
N ASP A 35 27.39 22.20 9.85
CA ASP A 35 26.66 23.38 10.32
C ASP A 35 25.15 23.30 10.02
N ALA A 36 24.60 22.11 9.69
CA ALA A 36 23.22 21.95 9.32
C ALA A 36 22.29 22.07 10.54
N PRO A 37 21.12 22.73 10.40
CA PRO A 37 20.16 22.84 11.48
C PRO A 37 19.64 21.49 11.96
N PRO A 38 19.19 21.37 13.21
CA PRO A 38 18.58 20.14 13.71
C PRO A 38 17.28 19.80 12.96
N GLY A 39 16.88 18.52 13.02
CA GLY A 39 15.64 18.04 12.40
C GLY A 39 15.74 17.81 10.89
N PRO A 40 14.61 17.57 10.23
CA PRO A 40 14.55 17.16 8.82
C PRO A 40 15.14 18.16 7.82
N LYS A 41 15.06 19.47 8.14
CA LYS A 41 15.57 20.56 7.28
C LYS A 41 17.09 20.60 7.17
N GLY A 42 17.82 19.91 8.07
CA GLY A 42 19.27 19.81 8.00
C GLY A 42 19.79 18.59 7.23
N LEU A 43 18.90 17.76 6.69
CA LEU A 43 19.29 16.57 5.93
C LEU A 43 19.57 16.91 4.48
N SER A 44 20.75 16.52 4.01
CA SER A 44 21.17 16.55 2.61
C SER A 44 21.24 15.13 2.06
N LEU A 45 21.13 14.97 0.76
CA LEU A 45 21.23 13.67 0.08
C LEU A 45 22.62 13.54 -0.53
N PHE A 46 23.24 12.37 -0.34
CA PHE A 46 24.57 12.07 -0.86
C PHE A 46 24.55 10.78 -1.67
N LEU A 47 25.34 10.79 -2.75
CA LEU A 47 25.64 9.61 -3.55
C LEU A 47 26.95 9.00 -3.06
N VAL A 48 26.94 7.70 -2.74
CA VAL A 48 28.10 6.95 -2.24
C VAL A 48 28.19 5.62 -3.00
N PRO A 49 29.15 5.43 -3.92
CA PRO A 49 29.30 4.16 -4.63
C PRO A 49 30.04 3.13 -3.75
N LYS A 50 29.76 1.85 -3.94
CA LYS A 50 30.52 0.75 -3.35
C LYS A 50 31.92 0.65 -3.95
N PHE A 51 32.04 0.87 -5.27
CA PHE A 51 33.31 0.97 -6.00
C PHE A 51 33.37 2.29 -6.75
N TYR A 52 34.50 2.97 -6.65
CA TYR A 52 34.79 4.18 -7.42
C TYR A 52 35.09 3.83 -8.89
N ALA A 53 35.09 4.84 -9.78
CA ALA A 53 35.37 4.66 -11.21
C ALA A 53 36.74 4.06 -11.51
N ASN A 54 37.71 4.22 -10.60
CA ASN A 54 39.06 3.64 -10.69
C ASN A 54 39.11 2.18 -10.18
N GLY A 55 37.99 1.57 -9.84
CA GLY A 55 37.86 0.21 -9.32
C GLY A 55 38.20 0.03 -7.82
N HIS A 56 38.60 1.08 -7.12
CA HIS A 56 38.86 0.98 -5.70
C HIS A 56 37.56 0.89 -4.90
N ARG A 57 37.55 0.03 -3.87
CA ARG A 57 36.42 -0.12 -2.98
C ARG A 57 36.30 1.11 -2.05
N SER A 58 35.08 1.63 -1.96
CA SER A 58 34.74 2.68 -1.01
C SER A 58 34.77 2.14 0.43
N ALA A 59 34.96 3.05 1.41
CA ALA A 59 34.90 2.74 2.83
C ALA A 59 33.44 2.56 3.33
N VAL A 60 32.67 1.75 2.60
CA VAL A 60 31.31 1.33 2.96
C VAL A 60 31.32 -0.16 3.25
N VAL A 61 30.92 -0.53 4.45
CA VAL A 61 31.00 -1.90 4.96
C VAL A 61 29.63 -2.36 5.43
N CYS A 62 29.19 -3.53 4.97
CA CYS A 62 28.10 -4.25 5.59
C CYS A 62 28.60 -4.95 6.86
N GLU A 63 28.21 -4.45 8.02
CA GLU A 63 28.62 -5.01 9.31
C GLU A 63 27.87 -6.30 9.64
N ARG A 64 26.60 -6.39 9.25
CA ARG A 64 25.78 -7.57 9.41
C ARG A 64 24.54 -7.52 8.54
N ILE A 65 23.94 -8.68 8.32
CA ILE A 65 22.60 -8.87 7.76
C ILE A 65 21.67 -9.25 8.91
N GLU A 66 20.51 -8.59 8.97
CA GLU A 66 19.51 -8.83 10.02
C GLU A 66 18.81 -10.19 9.83
N GLU A 67 18.64 -10.94 10.92
CA GLU A 67 17.73 -12.08 10.97
C GLU A 67 16.29 -11.56 11.11
N LYS A 68 15.41 -11.99 10.20
CA LYS A 68 14.05 -11.41 10.09
C LYS A 68 12.97 -12.48 10.25
N MET A 69 11.75 -12.02 10.54
CA MET A 69 10.54 -12.85 10.55
C MET A 69 10.23 -13.47 9.18
N GLY A 70 10.47 -12.74 8.10
CA GLY A 70 10.22 -13.13 6.72
C GLY A 70 11.14 -12.40 5.75
N LEU A 71 10.89 -12.54 4.43
CA LEU A 71 11.72 -12.01 3.35
C LEU A 71 13.20 -12.36 3.51
N HIS A 72 13.49 -13.62 3.87
CA HIS A 72 14.84 -14.08 4.18
C HIS A 72 15.80 -13.96 2.98
N GLY A 73 15.30 -14.12 1.75
CA GLY A 73 16.08 -13.96 0.52
C GLY A 73 16.46 -12.53 0.17
N SER A 74 15.88 -11.52 0.85
CA SER A 74 16.23 -10.12 0.67
C SER A 74 17.15 -9.67 1.81
N PRO A 75 18.45 -9.41 1.58
CA PRO A 75 19.35 -8.99 2.64
C PRO A 75 18.95 -7.62 3.18
N THR A 76 18.80 -7.51 4.48
CA THR A 76 18.56 -6.26 5.21
C THR A 76 19.79 -5.96 6.04
N CYS A 77 20.54 -4.95 5.63
CA CYS A 77 21.92 -4.73 6.09
C CYS A 77 22.00 -3.64 7.16
N VAL A 78 23.01 -3.77 8.02
CA VAL A 78 23.59 -2.67 8.79
C VAL A 78 24.83 -2.19 8.03
N MET A 79 24.76 -0.94 7.52
CA MET A 79 25.81 -0.36 6.68
C MET A 79 26.58 0.67 7.49
N ARG A 80 27.90 0.52 7.59
CA ARG A 80 28.82 1.49 8.18
C ARG A 80 29.57 2.24 7.07
N PHE A 81 29.57 3.54 7.18
CA PHE A 81 30.34 4.47 6.39
C PHE A 81 31.49 4.98 7.25
N ASP A 82 32.72 4.85 6.77
CA ASP A 82 33.93 5.16 7.52
C ASP A 82 34.80 6.13 6.70
N GLU A 83 34.51 7.43 6.78
CA GLU A 83 35.11 8.44 5.91
C GLU A 83 34.89 8.16 4.41
N ALA A 84 33.75 7.56 4.06
CA ALA A 84 33.44 7.20 2.68
C ALA A 84 33.29 8.45 1.82
N THR A 85 34.01 8.52 0.68
CA THR A 85 33.87 9.64 -0.24
C THR A 85 32.47 9.66 -0.87
N ALA A 86 31.84 10.81 -0.80
CA ALA A 86 30.45 11.03 -1.20
C ALA A 86 30.31 12.34 -1.98
N TRP A 87 29.27 12.43 -2.80
CA TRP A 87 28.91 13.64 -3.53
C TRP A 87 27.49 14.06 -3.18
N ILE A 88 27.29 15.37 -2.96
CA ILE A 88 25.94 15.88 -2.67
C ILE A 88 25.04 15.78 -3.92
N VAL A 89 23.78 15.39 -3.70
CA VAL A 89 22.73 15.33 -4.73
C VAL A 89 21.69 16.40 -4.42
N GLY A 90 21.57 17.39 -5.31
CA GLY A 90 20.66 18.51 -5.13
C GLY A 90 21.20 19.56 -4.16
N GLU A 91 20.29 20.35 -3.56
CA GLU A 91 20.62 21.45 -2.68
C GLU A 91 20.86 20.98 -1.22
N PRO A 92 21.83 21.58 -0.50
CA PRO A 92 22.00 21.35 0.93
C PRO A 92 20.71 21.59 1.72
N GLY A 93 20.42 20.70 2.68
CA GLY A 93 19.22 20.78 3.53
C GLY A 93 17.91 20.39 2.84
N LYS A 94 17.92 20.03 1.56
CA LYS A 94 16.76 19.55 0.83
C LYS A 94 16.80 18.04 0.50
N GLY A 95 17.61 17.28 1.21
CA GLY A 95 17.79 15.86 0.94
C GLY A 95 16.50 15.03 1.07
N LEU A 96 15.63 15.36 2.02
CA LEU A 96 14.33 14.69 2.14
C LEU A 96 13.43 14.97 0.94
N ASN A 97 13.40 16.20 0.41
CA ASN A 97 12.60 16.52 -0.76
C ASN A 97 13.05 15.72 -1.98
N ALA A 98 14.36 15.59 -2.18
CA ALA A 98 14.94 14.76 -3.24
C ALA A 98 14.60 13.28 -3.04
N MET A 99 14.69 12.76 -1.81
CA MET A 99 14.33 11.37 -1.48
C MET A 99 12.84 11.09 -1.70
N PHE A 100 11.94 12.04 -1.44
CA PHE A 100 10.50 11.86 -1.63
C PHE A 100 10.11 11.63 -3.10
N VAL A 101 10.89 12.09 -4.06
CA VAL A 101 10.65 11.80 -5.50
C VAL A 101 10.68 10.30 -5.73
N MET A 102 11.65 9.59 -5.14
CA MET A 102 11.75 8.13 -5.20
C MET A 102 10.70 7.44 -4.32
N MET A 103 10.48 7.92 -3.10
CA MET A 103 9.58 7.29 -2.13
C MET A 103 8.12 7.27 -2.59
N ASN A 104 7.66 8.25 -3.34
CA ASN A 104 6.29 8.26 -3.86
C ASN A 104 6.04 7.11 -4.85
N ALA A 105 7.03 6.82 -5.71
CA ALA A 105 6.96 5.64 -6.59
C ALA A 105 7.07 4.33 -5.78
N ALA A 106 7.96 4.28 -4.78
CA ALA A 106 8.15 3.12 -3.92
C ALA A 106 6.87 2.74 -3.16
N ARG A 107 6.08 3.71 -2.68
CA ARG A 107 4.80 3.45 -2.01
C ARG A 107 3.78 2.72 -2.90
N LEU A 108 3.71 3.07 -4.19
CA LEU A 108 2.87 2.32 -5.14
C LEU A 108 3.39 0.89 -5.33
N HIS A 109 4.71 0.71 -5.45
CA HIS A 109 5.30 -0.63 -5.55
C HIS A 109 5.03 -1.49 -4.32
N VAL A 110 5.07 -0.90 -3.11
CA VAL A 110 4.73 -1.60 -1.87
C VAL A 110 3.24 -1.94 -1.80
N ALA A 111 2.36 -1.08 -2.32
CA ALA A 111 0.93 -1.43 -2.46
C ALA A 111 0.74 -2.62 -3.40
N LEU A 112 1.45 -2.64 -4.55
CA LEU A 112 1.46 -3.77 -5.49
C LEU A 112 2.04 -5.04 -4.88
N GLN A 113 3.09 -4.94 -4.07
CA GLN A 113 3.63 -6.06 -3.30
C GLN A 113 2.55 -6.64 -2.37
N GLY A 114 1.77 -5.79 -1.69
CA GLY A 114 0.65 -6.24 -0.87
C GLY A 114 -0.39 -7.01 -1.68
N ILE A 115 -0.81 -6.48 -2.83
CA ILE A 115 -1.76 -7.16 -3.73
C ILE A 115 -1.18 -8.51 -4.21
N GLY A 116 0.10 -8.54 -4.60
CA GLY A 116 0.77 -9.74 -5.09
C GLY A 116 0.88 -10.84 -4.03
N LEU A 117 1.24 -10.50 -2.79
CA LEU A 117 1.30 -11.44 -1.68
C LEU A 117 -0.09 -12.00 -1.33
N LEU A 118 -1.11 -11.14 -1.31
CA LEU A 118 -2.49 -11.58 -1.10
C LEU A 118 -2.97 -12.53 -2.19
N ASP A 119 -2.66 -12.21 -3.45
CA ASP A 119 -3.03 -13.05 -4.59
C ASP A 119 -2.30 -14.40 -4.56
N ALA A 120 -1.02 -14.42 -4.21
CA ALA A 120 -0.26 -15.68 -4.04
C ALA A 120 -0.84 -16.55 -2.93
N ALA A 121 -1.22 -15.96 -1.80
CA ALA A 121 -1.89 -16.67 -0.71
C ALA A 121 -3.26 -17.20 -1.15
N TRP A 122 -4.03 -16.38 -1.84
CA TRP A 122 -5.35 -16.75 -2.36
C TRP A 122 -5.27 -17.91 -3.35
N GLN A 123 -4.34 -17.88 -4.32
CA GLN A 123 -4.18 -18.94 -5.30
C GLN A 123 -3.85 -20.28 -4.65
N LYS A 124 -2.97 -20.29 -3.64
CA LYS A 124 -2.66 -21.49 -2.86
C LYS A 124 -3.90 -22.01 -2.11
N ALA A 125 -4.65 -21.12 -1.45
CA ALA A 125 -5.83 -21.48 -0.70
C ALA A 125 -6.97 -21.97 -1.61
N ASP A 126 -7.18 -21.33 -2.75
CA ASP A 126 -8.18 -21.72 -3.75
C ASP A 126 -7.87 -23.11 -4.32
N ALA A 127 -6.61 -23.39 -4.71
CA ALA A 127 -6.18 -24.70 -5.19
C ALA A 127 -6.39 -25.79 -4.14
N TYR A 128 -5.91 -25.57 -2.92
CA TYR A 128 -6.08 -26.51 -1.81
C TYR A 128 -7.56 -26.81 -1.52
N SER A 129 -8.42 -25.79 -1.56
CA SER A 129 -9.83 -25.93 -1.26
C SER A 129 -10.61 -26.78 -2.28
N LYS A 130 -10.07 -26.92 -3.50
CA LYS A 130 -10.63 -27.72 -4.61
C LYS A 130 -10.20 -29.20 -4.57
N GLU A 131 -9.21 -29.54 -3.74
CA GLU A 131 -8.68 -30.89 -3.63
C GLU A 131 -9.01 -31.54 -2.29
N ARG A 132 -8.88 -30.79 -1.20
CA ARG A 132 -9.09 -31.30 0.16
C ARG A 132 -10.57 -31.52 0.46
N ARG A 133 -10.89 -32.71 0.95
CA ARG A 133 -12.21 -33.05 1.48
C ARG A 133 -12.16 -33.18 3.00
N GLN A 134 -13.12 -32.61 3.68
CA GLN A 134 -13.28 -32.74 5.13
C GLN A 134 -14.69 -32.34 5.54
N MET A 135 -15.29 -33.11 6.45
CA MET A 135 -16.65 -32.91 6.95
C MET A 135 -17.69 -32.90 5.82
N ARG A 136 -18.93 -32.59 6.15
CA ARG A 136 -20.03 -32.41 5.21
C ARG A 136 -20.49 -30.97 5.20
N ALA A 137 -20.53 -30.36 4.05
CA ALA A 137 -21.15 -29.03 3.88
C ALA A 137 -22.67 -29.10 4.11
N PRO A 138 -23.31 -28.00 4.46
CA PRO A 138 -24.76 -27.96 4.62
C PRO A 138 -25.50 -28.51 3.40
N GLY A 139 -26.38 -29.51 3.62
CA GLY A 139 -27.14 -30.17 2.55
C GLY A 139 -26.41 -31.30 1.80
N ALA A 140 -25.12 -31.52 2.04
CA ALA A 140 -24.37 -32.61 1.42
C ALA A 140 -24.64 -33.97 2.10
N ARG A 141 -24.65 -35.05 1.30
CA ARG A 141 -24.76 -36.43 1.81
C ARG A 141 -23.42 -37.00 2.21
N ASP A 142 -22.36 -36.62 1.48
CA ASP A 142 -21.00 -37.16 1.63
C ASP A 142 -20.01 -36.06 2.05
N THR A 143 -18.75 -36.47 2.31
CA THR A 143 -17.65 -35.56 2.61
C THR A 143 -17.45 -34.57 1.46
N SER A 144 -17.47 -33.29 1.79
CA SER A 144 -17.41 -32.19 0.85
C SER A 144 -15.99 -31.66 0.65
N LEU A 145 -15.75 -30.95 -0.46
CA LEU A 145 -14.56 -30.15 -0.65
C LEU A 145 -14.55 -28.97 0.33
N ILE A 146 -13.37 -28.50 0.68
CA ILE A 146 -13.22 -27.32 1.57
C ILE A 146 -13.96 -26.11 1.01
N GLN A 147 -13.89 -25.88 -0.30
CA GLN A 147 -14.60 -24.77 -0.97
C GLN A 147 -16.13 -24.84 -0.87
N ASP A 148 -16.73 -26.00 -0.58
CA ASP A 148 -18.18 -26.16 -0.47
C ASP A 148 -18.72 -25.65 0.87
N HIS A 149 -17.83 -25.40 1.84
CA HIS A 149 -18.20 -24.87 3.15
C HIS A 149 -18.38 -23.35 3.09
N PRO A 150 -19.56 -22.80 3.49
CA PRO A 150 -19.85 -21.37 3.37
C PRO A 150 -18.81 -20.45 4.02
N ALA A 151 -18.23 -20.84 5.17
CA ALA A 151 -17.19 -20.06 5.84
C ALA A 151 -15.91 -19.96 5.00
N MET A 152 -15.52 -21.03 4.32
CA MET A 152 -14.34 -21.04 3.45
C MET A 152 -14.59 -20.25 2.16
N ARG A 153 -15.78 -20.38 1.58
CA ARG A 153 -16.21 -19.53 0.45
C ARG A 153 -16.13 -18.03 0.81
N ARG A 154 -16.65 -17.66 1.98
CA ARG A 154 -16.57 -16.28 2.46
C ARG A 154 -15.13 -15.78 2.46
N ILE A 155 -14.18 -16.56 3.01
CA ILE A 155 -12.76 -16.18 3.02
C ILE A 155 -12.26 -15.97 1.59
N LEU A 156 -12.40 -16.98 0.73
CA LEU A 156 -11.88 -16.94 -0.63
C LEU A 156 -12.47 -15.78 -1.46
N ASP A 157 -13.79 -15.60 -1.41
CA ASP A 157 -14.45 -14.55 -2.18
C ASP A 157 -14.12 -13.14 -1.67
N THR A 158 -13.96 -12.98 -0.35
CA THR A 158 -13.55 -11.70 0.26
C THR A 158 -12.13 -11.31 -0.17
N GLN A 159 -11.17 -12.25 -0.11
CA GLN A 159 -9.81 -11.94 -0.54
C GLN A 159 -9.75 -11.68 -2.05
N ARG A 160 -10.51 -12.42 -2.84
CA ARG A 160 -10.62 -12.16 -4.28
C ARG A 160 -11.18 -10.76 -4.58
N ALA A 161 -12.16 -10.31 -3.81
CA ALA A 161 -12.71 -8.96 -3.95
C ALA A 161 -11.66 -7.87 -3.73
N TRP A 162 -10.81 -8.02 -2.72
CA TRP A 162 -9.70 -7.10 -2.46
C TRP A 162 -8.63 -7.13 -3.56
N ILE A 163 -8.27 -8.31 -4.06
CA ILE A 163 -7.28 -8.48 -5.13
C ILE A 163 -7.73 -7.77 -6.41
N ASP A 164 -8.94 -8.06 -6.86
CA ASP A 164 -9.42 -7.54 -8.15
C ASP A 164 -9.67 -6.04 -8.11
N GLY A 165 -10.34 -5.52 -7.08
CA GLY A 165 -10.51 -4.08 -6.90
C GLY A 165 -9.17 -3.36 -6.67
N GLY A 166 -8.25 -4.01 -5.96
CA GLY A 166 -6.91 -3.51 -5.75
C GLY A 166 -6.12 -3.33 -7.04
N ARG A 167 -6.24 -4.29 -7.97
CA ARG A 167 -5.62 -4.19 -9.30
C ARG A 167 -6.18 -3.02 -10.11
N VAL A 168 -7.49 -2.79 -10.08
CA VAL A 168 -8.09 -1.61 -10.75
C VAL A 168 -7.49 -0.31 -10.21
N LEU A 169 -7.39 -0.17 -8.89
CA LEU A 169 -6.78 1.00 -8.27
C LEU A 169 -5.30 1.15 -8.61
N ALA A 170 -4.56 0.03 -8.65
CA ALA A 170 -3.14 0.04 -8.99
C ALA A 170 -2.88 0.49 -10.43
N TYR A 171 -3.60 -0.07 -11.40
CA TYR A 171 -3.48 0.33 -12.81
C TYR A 171 -3.95 1.76 -13.03
N ARG A 172 -5.04 2.18 -12.39
CA ARG A 172 -5.48 3.58 -12.47
C ARG A 172 -4.42 4.52 -11.91
N THR A 173 -3.83 4.22 -10.76
CA THR A 173 -2.81 5.08 -10.14
C THR A 173 -1.52 5.11 -10.97
N ALA A 174 -1.10 3.98 -11.55
CA ALA A 174 0.04 3.94 -12.46
C ALA A 174 -0.19 4.83 -13.69
N LEU A 175 -1.38 4.74 -14.31
CA LEU A 175 -1.77 5.63 -15.41
C LEU A 175 -1.74 7.11 -15.00
N GLU A 176 -2.25 7.43 -13.81
CA GLU A 176 -2.23 8.82 -13.32
C GLU A 176 -0.79 9.34 -13.09
N LEU A 177 0.14 8.47 -12.67
CA LEU A 177 1.56 8.83 -12.56
C LEU A 177 2.18 9.14 -13.93
N ASP A 178 1.81 8.42 -14.97
CA ASP A 178 2.28 8.71 -16.33
C ASP A 178 1.65 10.00 -16.88
N LEU A 179 0.34 10.20 -16.66
CA LEU A 179 -0.36 11.41 -17.05
C LEU A 179 0.19 12.66 -16.32
N LEU A 180 0.51 12.55 -15.06
CA LEU A 180 1.15 13.60 -14.28
C LEU A 180 2.46 14.07 -14.92
N LYS A 181 3.26 13.15 -15.46
CA LYS A 181 4.57 13.44 -16.04
C LYS A 181 4.48 13.93 -17.49
N HIS A 182 3.57 13.38 -18.27
CA HIS A 182 3.65 13.44 -19.72
C HIS A 182 2.43 14.06 -20.40
N HIS A 183 1.30 14.30 -19.69
CA HIS A 183 0.12 14.85 -20.32
C HIS A 183 0.34 16.32 -20.75
N PRO A 184 0.00 16.73 -22.00
CA PRO A 184 0.22 18.09 -22.48
C PRO A 184 -0.61 19.14 -21.72
N ASP A 185 -1.86 18.83 -21.37
CA ASP A 185 -2.77 19.72 -20.65
C ASP A 185 -2.39 19.82 -19.16
N ALA A 186 -2.21 21.06 -18.67
CA ALA A 186 -1.82 21.33 -17.28
C ALA A 186 -2.93 20.93 -16.28
N GLY A 187 -4.19 21.23 -16.61
CA GLY A 187 -5.32 20.87 -15.74
C GLY A 187 -5.46 19.37 -15.55
N ARG A 188 -5.14 18.58 -16.59
CA ARG A 188 -5.12 17.13 -16.49
C ARG A 188 -3.94 16.63 -15.64
N ARG A 189 -2.76 17.26 -15.73
CA ARG A 189 -1.62 16.95 -14.83
C ARG A 189 -1.97 17.27 -13.37
N ASP A 190 -2.62 18.40 -13.10
CA ASP A 190 -3.05 18.78 -11.75
C ASP A 190 -4.08 17.80 -11.17
N ALA A 191 -5.01 17.31 -11.98
CA ALA A 191 -5.95 16.27 -11.58
C ALA A 191 -5.22 14.95 -11.25
N ALA A 192 -4.23 14.56 -12.05
CA ALA A 192 -3.39 13.39 -11.82
C ALA A 192 -2.55 13.54 -10.54
N GLN A 193 -1.99 14.74 -10.30
CA GLN A 193 -1.26 15.02 -9.05
C GLN A 193 -2.15 14.88 -7.82
N ARG A 194 -3.39 15.39 -7.86
CA ARG A 194 -4.35 15.21 -6.74
C ARG A 194 -4.65 13.76 -6.49
N TRP A 195 -4.95 12.98 -7.56
CA TRP A 195 -5.17 11.53 -7.45
C TRP A 195 -3.97 10.83 -6.79
N CYS A 196 -2.77 10.97 -7.38
CA CYS A 196 -1.57 10.31 -6.87
C CYS A 196 -1.25 10.69 -5.43
N SER A 197 -1.42 11.97 -5.09
CA SER A 197 -1.16 12.47 -3.75
C SER A 197 -2.07 11.84 -2.70
N LEU A 198 -3.38 11.73 -2.96
CA LEU A 198 -4.35 11.23 -2.00
C LEU A 198 -4.45 9.70 -2.00
N VAL A 199 -4.40 9.06 -3.18
CA VAL A 199 -4.68 7.63 -3.31
C VAL A 199 -3.48 6.76 -2.96
N THR A 200 -2.24 7.20 -3.26
CA THR A 200 -1.03 6.39 -2.99
C THR A 200 -0.87 5.99 -1.52
N PRO A 201 -0.97 6.89 -0.51
CA PRO A 201 -0.88 6.48 0.89
C PRO A 201 -2.02 5.55 1.31
N VAL A 202 -3.23 5.76 0.77
CA VAL A 202 -4.38 4.86 1.03
C VAL A 202 -4.08 3.46 0.50
N MET A 203 -3.60 3.35 -0.73
CA MET A 203 -3.27 2.06 -1.32
C MET A 203 -2.16 1.34 -0.56
N LYS A 204 -1.06 2.05 -0.23
CA LYS A 204 0.04 1.46 0.52
C LYS A 204 -0.45 0.88 1.84
N ALA A 205 -1.19 1.63 2.63
CA ALA A 205 -1.66 1.18 3.93
C ALA A 205 -2.73 0.09 3.81
N ALA A 206 -3.76 0.28 2.99
CA ALA A 206 -4.88 -0.64 2.88
C ALA A 206 -4.46 -2.00 2.31
N PHE A 207 -3.64 -2.02 1.24
CA PHE A 207 -3.27 -3.29 0.61
C PHE A 207 -2.19 -4.06 1.36
N THR A 208 -1.27 -3.39 2.06
CA THR A 208 -0.33 -4.08 2.93
C THR A 208 -1.01 -4.63 4.19
N HIS A 209 -1.99 -3.91 4.76
CA HIS A 209 -2.86 -4.42 5.82
C HIS A 209 -3.63 -5.65 5.33
N GLN A 210 -4.30 -5.54 4.18
CA GLN A 210 -5.08 -6.64 3.63
C GLN A 210 -4.21 -7.84 3.22
N ALA A 211 -2.96 -7.62 2.79
CA ALA A 211 -2.01 -8.68 2.50
C ALA A 211 -1.73 -9.54 3.73
N PHE A 212 -1.44 -8.92 4.85
CA PHE A 212 -1.12 -9.66 6.08
C PHE A 212 -2.34 -10.41 6.63
N TYR A 213 -3.45 -9.71 6.85
CA TYR A 213 -4.66 -10.32 7.41
C TYR A 213 -5.32 -11.31 6.44
N GLY A 214 -5.36 -10.97 5.16
CA GLY A 214 -5.92 -11.84 4.13
C GLY A 214 -5.08 -13.08 3.87
N ALA A 215 -3.73 -13.00 3.93
CA ALA A 215 -2.88 -14.18 3.86
C ALA A 215 -3.10 -15.11 5.06
N SER A 216 -3.32 -14.54 6.26
CA SER A 216 -3.68 -15.31 7.46
C SER A 216 -5.05 -15.99 7.32
N GLU A 217 -6.05 -15.30 6.73
CA GLU A 217 -7.34 -15.90 6.40
C GLU A 217 -7.19 -17.02 5.34
N CYS A 218 -6.33 -16.85 4.34
CA CYS A 218 -6.02 -17.89 3.37
C CYS A 218 -5.31 -19.10 4.01
N LEU A 219 -4.43 -18.87 4.98
CA LEU A 219 -3.81 -19.94 5.78
C LEU A 219 -4.87 -20.75 6.54
N GLN A 220 -5.91 -20.06 7.07
CA GLN A 220 -7.02 -20.72 7.79
C GLN A 220 -7.73 -21.78 6.91
N VAL A 221 -7.80 -21.58 5.59
CA VAL A 221 -8.40 -22.53 4.64
C VAL A 221 -7.67 -23.89 4.65
N PHE A 222 -6.36 -23.90 4.94
CA PHE A 222 -5.55 -25.10 5.05
C PHE A 222 -5.73 -25.86 6.38
N GLY A 223 -6.30 -25.20 7.41
CA GLY A 223 -6.33 -25.75 8.75
C GLY A 223 -4.91 -26.02 9.29
N GLY A 224 -4.70 -27.15 9.94
CA GLY A 224 -3.39 -27.51 10.49
C GLY A 224 -2.25 -27.61 9.46
N HIS A 225 -2.55 -27.97 8.23
CA HIS A 225 -1.56 -27.98 7.14
C HIS A 225 -0.97 -26.57 6.88
N GLY A 226 -1.76 -25.50 7.01
CA GLY A 226 -1.29 -24.13 6.80
C GLY A 226 -0.22 -23.69 7.79
N TYR A 227 -0.13 -24.34 8.96
CA TYR A 227 0.87 -24.02 9.97
C TYR A 227 2.21 -24.73 9.74
N VAL A 228 2.26 -25.68 8.80
CA VAL A 228 3.45 -26.48 8.51
C VAL A 228 4.18 -25.92 7.30
N ARG A 229 5.51 -25.75 7.42
CA ARG A 229 6.37 -25.08 6.40
C ARG A 229 6.30 -25.70 5.02
N GLU A 230 6.11 -27.01 4.91
CA GLU A 230 6.07 -27.71 3.62
C GLU A 230 4.98 -27.21 2.68
N TRP A 231 3.88 -26.61 3.20
CA TRP A 231 2.81 -26.05 2.42
C TRP A 231 3.09 -24.61 1.94
N GLY A 232 4.04 -23.91 2.57
CA GLY A 232 4.56 -22.61 2.16
C GLY A 232 3.57 -21.45 2.24
N ILE A 233 2.35 -21.64 2.75
CA ILE A 233 1.40 -20.55 2.95
C ILE A 233 1.79 -19.70 4.17
N GLU A 234 2.37 -20.30 5.20
CA GLU A 234 2.81 -19.62 6.42
C GLU A 234 3.90 -18.58 6.13
N GLN A 235 4.76 -18.85 5.14
CA GLN A 235 5.79 -17.92 4.71
C GLN A 235 5.20 -16.64 4.16
N ILE A 236 4.11 -16.73 3.36
CA ILE A 236 3.45 -15.53 2.81
C ILE A 236 2.92 -14.63 3.93
N VAL A 237 2.38 -15.21 4.99
CA VAL A 237 1.92 -14.45 6.18
C VAL A 237 3.10 -13.73 6.84
N ARG A 238 4.24 -14.40 7.02
CA ARG A 238 5.44 -13.77 7.61
C ARG A 238 6.01 -12.68 6.71
N ASP A 239 6.08 -12.92 5.41
CA ASP A 239 6.62 -11.98 4.43
C ASP A 239 5.75 -10.73 4.29
N ALA A 240 4.43 -10.86 4.40
CA ALA A 240 3.49 -9.75 4.29
C ALA A 240 3.62 -8.74 5.45
N ARG A 241 4.06 -9.17 6.64
CA ARG A 241 4.05 -8.32 7.84
C ARG A 241 4.92 -7.07 7.71
N VAL A 242 6.09 -7.18 7.12
CA VAL A 242 7.03 -6.06 7.01
C VAL A 242 6.52 -4.96 6.09
N ALA A 243 5.69 -5.28 5.10
CA ALA A 243 5.12 -4.30 4.17
C ALA A 243 4.25 -3.24 4.87
N MET A 244 3.70 -3.54 6.05
CA MET A 244 2.98 -2.59 6.89
C MET A 244 3.92 -1.62 7.63
N ILE A 245 5.21 -1.94 7.73
CA ILE A 245 6.17 -1.25 8.59
C ILE A 245 7.09 -0.33 7.79
N TYR A 246 7.72 -0.85 6.72
CA TYR A 246 8.72 -0.11 5.96
C TYR A 246 8.10 0.87 4.94
N GLU A 247 8.93 1.71 4.32
CA GLU A 247 8.52 2.81 3.42
C GLU A 247 7.51 3.78 4.06
N GLY A 248 7.64 3.94 5.38
CA GLY A 248 6.70 4.58 6.28
C GLY A 248 5.60 3.62 6.72
N THR A 249 5.43 3.48 8.04
CA THR A 249 4.39 2.60 8.60
C THR A 249 3.00 2.99 8.11
N ASN A 250 2.02 2.11 8.25
CA ASN A 250 0.66 2.40 7.82
C ASN A 250 0.07 3.59 8.57
N GLU A 251 0.42 3.76 9.86
CA GLU A 251 0.03 4.93 10.67
C GLU A 251 0.64 6.23 10.12
N ILE A 252 1.89 6.19 9.64
CA ILE A 252 2.53 7.34 8.98
C ILE A 252 1.83 7.67 7.64
N GLN A 253 1.36 6.67 6.89
CA GLN A 253 0.55 6.90 5.69
C GLN A 253 -0.78 7.59 6.04
N ALA A 254 -1.41 7.19 7.13
CA ALA A 254 -2.65 7.78 7.62
C ALA A 254 -2.46 9.25 8.04
N ILE A 255 -1.39 9.55 8.78
CA ILE A 255 -1.01 10.92 9.16
C ILE A 255 -0.66 11.74 7.89
N ASP A 256 0.07 11.17 6.94
CA ASP A 256 0.40 11.85 5.69
C ASP A 256 -0.86 12.21 4.90
N LEU A 257 -1.81 11.28 4.78
CA LEU A 257 -3.10 11.53 4.14
C LEU A 257 -3.89 12.64 4.84
N LEU A 258 -4.21 12.44 6.11
CA LEU A 258 -5.13 13.34 6.81
C LEU A 258 -4.46 14.66 7.16
N VAL A 259 -3.34 14.62 7.89
CA VAL A 259 -2.75 15.84 8.47
C VAL A 259 -2.00 16.66 7.43
N ARG A 260 -1.20 16.00 6.56
CA ARG A 260 -0.32 16.73 5.64
C ARG A 260 -0.95 17.07 4.30
N LYS A 261 -2.05 16.41 3.93
CA LYS A 261 -2.70 16.61 2.63
C LYS A 261 -4.12 17.13 2.77
N VAL A 262 -5.00 16.39 3.44
CA VAL A 262 -6.41 16.79 3.56
C VAL A 262 -6.59 18.06 4.38
N LEU A 263 -5.95 18.15 5.55
CA LEU A 263 -6.06 19.34 6.39
C LEU A 263 -5.28 20.54 5.83
N ALA A 264 -4.23 20.32 5.07
CA ALA A 264 -3.39 21.39 4.52
C ALA A 264 -4.15 22.31 3.54
N ASP A 265 -5.15 21.81 2.84
CA ASP A 265 -5.99 22.58 1.90
C ASP A 265 -7.46 22.70 2.35
N GLY A 266 -7.75 22.39 3.62
CA GLY A 266 -9.10 22.39 4.15
C GLY A 266 -10.02 21.36 3.51
N GLY A 267 -9.48 20.24 2.97
CA GLY A 267 -10.22 19.14 2.37
C GLY A 267 -10.64 19.36 0.91
N GLN A 268 -10.15 20.41 0.23
CA GLN A 268 -10.55 20.75 -1.14
C GLN A 268 -10.14 19.65 -2.14
N ALA A 269 -8.91 19.15 -2.06
CA ALA A 269 -8.44 18.08 -2.93
C ALA A 269 -9.22 16.78 -2.72
N MET A 270 -9.58 16.47 -1.48
CA MET A 270 -10.43 15.31 -1.16
C MET A 270 -11.84 15.48 -1.72
N ALA A 271 -12.44 16.67 -1.60
CA ALA A 271 -13.75 16.96 -2.18
C ALA A 271 -13.75 16.75 -3.70
N ALA A 272 -12.74 17.27 -4.40
CA ALA A 272 -12.59 17.09 -5.84
C ALA A 272 -12.38 15.62 -6.24
N LEU A 273 -11.64 14.84 -5.44
CA LEU A 273 -11.51 13.39 -5.64
C LEU A 273 -12.88 12.71 -5.51
N LEU A 274 -13.64 13.00 -4.46
CA LEU A 274 -14.96 12.41 -4.22
C LEU A 274 -15.96 12.77 -5.33
N ASP A 275 -15.92 13.99 -5.87
CA ASP A 275 -16.72 14.40 -7.03
C ASP A 275 -16.39 13.55 -8.26
N SER A 276 -15.11 13.32 -8.53
CA SER A 276 -14.64 12.47 -9.63
C SER A 276 -15.11 11.02 -9.46
N LEU A 277 -14.98 10.45 -8.26
CA LEU A 277 -15.46 9.09 -7.99
C LEU A 277 -16.98 8.97 -8.18
N GLN A 278 -17.73 9.96 -7.69
CA GLN A 278 -19.19 10.01 -7.84
C GLN A 278 -19.62 10.08 -9.30
N ALA A 279 -18.94 10.87 -10.13
CA ALA A 279 -19.23 11.02 -11.56
C ALA A 279 -18.98 9.71 -12.34
N ASP A 280 -18.02 8.92 -11.92
CA ASP A 280 -17.67 7.63 -12.55
C ASP A 280 -18.66 6.49 -12.22
N ILE A 281 -19.52 6.62 -11.19
CA ILE A 281 -20.48 5.59 -10.81
C ILE A 281 -21.71 5.66 -11.72
N PRO A 282 -22.02 4.60 -12.52
CA PRO A 282 -23.12 4.60 -13.47
C PRO A 282 -24.48 4.86 -12.82
N ALA A 283 -25.36 5.62 -13.51
CA ALA A 283 -26.68 5.96 -13.00
C ALA A 283 -27.56 4.73 -12.73
N GLN A 284 -27.40 3.68 -13.52
CA GLN A 284 -28.17 2.43 -13.47
C GLN A 284 -27.60 1.36 -12.50
N ALA A 285 -26.45 1.61 -11.84
CA ALA A 285 -25.86 0.64 -10.95
C ALA A 285 -26.77 0.37 -9.73
N GLY A 286 -27.10 -0.89 -9.47
CA GLY A 286 -28.01 -1.27 -8.38
C GLY A 286 -27.52 -0.90 -6.99
N SER A 287 -26.19 -0.86 -6.78
CA SER A 287 -25.56 -0.43 -5.52
C SER A 287 -25.26 1.06 -5.45
N ARG A 288 -25.59 1.86 -6.49
CA ARG A 288 -25.28 3.29 -6.59
C ARG A 288 -25.68 4.08 -5.35
N GLY A 289 -26.91 3.90 -4.88
CA GLY A 289 -27.41 4.64 -3.71
C GLY A 289 -26.57 4.47 -2.46
N GLN A 290 -26.12 3.25 -2.19
CA GLN A 290 -25.26 2.95 -1.05
C GLN A 290 -23.84 3.54 -1.23
N SER A 291 -23.29 3.48 -2.44
CA SER A 291 -21.97 4.05 -2.74
C SER A 291 -21.97 5.56 -2.64
N LEU A 292 -23.01 6.23 -3.16
CA LEU A 292 -23.18 7.68 -3.00
C LEU A 292 -23.36 8.08 -1.54
N ALA A 293 -24.07 7.29 -0.73
CA ALA A 293 -24.21 7.53 0.70
C ALA A 293 -22.86 7.46 1.42
N ARG A 294 -21.99 6.47 1.08
CA ARG A 294 -20.62 6.40 1.63
C ARG A 294 -19.76 7.60 1.22
N ILE A 295 -19.83 8.01 -0.04
CA ILE A 295 -19.12 9.21 -0.53
C ILE A 295 -19.60 10.46 0.23
N ALA A 296 -20.92 10.64 0.40
CA ALA A 296 -21.48 11.77 1.12
C ALA A 296 -21.07 11.75 2.61
N THR A 297 -21.09 10.57 3.23
CA THR A 297 -20.63 10.40 4.62
C THR A 297 -19.14 10.74 4.76
N LEU A 298 -18.27 10.27 3.86
CA LEU A 298 -16.84 10.58 3.90
C LEU A 298 -16.60 12.09 3.72
N ARG A 299 -17.38 12.75 2.87
CA ARG A 299 -17.35 14.21 2.69
C ARG A 299 -17.73 14.94 4.00
N ASP A 300 -18.81 14.52 4.66
CA ASP A 300 -19.23 15.08 5.96
C ASP A 300 -18.14 14.86 7.03
N LEU A 301 -17.59 13.66 7.13
CA LEU A 301 -16.50 13.36 8.07
C LEU A 301 -15.28 14.25 7.80
N THR A 302 -14.90 14.45 6.55
CA THR A 302 -13.78 15.33 6.17
C THR A 302 -14.04 16.75 6.66
N ALA A 303 -15.22 17.31 6.38
CA ALA A 303 -15.59 18.67 6.79
C ALA A 303 -15.59 18.81 8.33
N ARG A 304 -16.13 17.84 9.06
CA ARG A 304 -16.12 17.81 10.53
C ARG A 304 -14.72 17.78 11.12
N ILE A 305 -13.82 16.92 10.57
CA ILE A 305 -12.44 16.84 11.03
C ILE A 305 -11.72 18.17 10.77
N VAL A 306 -11.88 18.76 9.59
CA VAL A 306 -11.30 20.08 9.27
C VAL A 306 -11.74 21.15 10.27
N GLN A 307 -13.02 21.17 10.60
CA GLN A 307 -13.58 22.13 11.58
C GLN A 307 -13.08 21.86 13.01
N ALA A 308 -13.10 20.60 13.46
CA ALA A 308 -12.73 20.22 14.82
C ALA A 308 -11.21 20.41 15.08
N THR A 309 -10.37 20.19 14.07
CA THR A 309 -8.91 20.31 14.22
C THR A 309 -8.41 21.75 14.22
N ALA A 310 -9.21 22.74 13.85
CA ALA A 310 -8.87 24.15 13.99
C ALA A 310 -8.54 24.57 15.43
N GLY A 311 -9.13 23.87 16.43
CA GLY A 311 -8.87 24.09 17.86
C GLY A 311 -8.09 22.96 18.56
N ASN A 312 -8.00 21.78 17.95
CA ASN A 312 -7.36 20.60 18.53
C ASN A 312 -6.70 19.71 17.47
N THR A 313 -5.45 19.97 17.17
CA THR A 313 -4.70 19.18 16.17
C THR A 313 -4.50 17.72 16.58
N ALA A 314 -4.54 17.38 17.87
CA ALA A 314 -4.36 16.00 18.33
C ALA A 314 -5.48 15.05 17.82
N LEU A 315 -6.70 15.56 17.64
CA LEU A 315 -7.81 14.78 17.10
C LEU A 315 -7.48 14.17 15.73
N ALA A 316 -6.83 14.92 14.85
CA ALA A 316 -6.46 14.43 13.53
C ALA A 316 -5.56 13.18 13.60
N TYR A 317 -4.63 13.14 14.54
CA TYR A 317 -3.75 11.99 14.75
C TYR A 317 -4.48 10.78 15.32
N GLN A 318 -5.50 11.00 16.15
CA GLN A 318 -6.30 9.93 16.76
C GLN A 318 -7.18 9.21 15.74
N VAL A 319 -7.74 9.95 14.77
CA VAL A 319 -8.69 9.40 13.79
C VAL A 319 -8.07 9.09 12.43
N ALA A 320 -6.76 9.35 12.25
CA ALA A 320 -6.10 9.25 10.94
C ALA A 320 -6.21 7.86 10.32
N ASP A 321 -6.01 6.80 11.10
CA ASP A 321 -6.06 5.42 10.60
C ASP A 321 -7.48 5.03 10.17
N ASP A 322 -8.49 5.36 10.99
CA ASP A 322 -9.89 5.11 10.66
C ASP A 322 -10.33 5.92 9.43
N TYR A 323 -9.86 7.17 9.30
CA TYR A 323 -10.12 7.99 8.13
C TYR A 323 -9.49 7.41 6.85
N LEU A 324 -8.23 6.98 6.92
CA LEU A 324 -7.57 6.31 5.79
C LEU A 324 -8.31 5.04 5.40
N ARG A 325 -8.72 4.23 6.38
CA ARG A 325 -9.46 2.99 6.13
C ARG A 325 -10.83 3.26 5.50
N ALA A 326 -11.53 4.30 5.93
CA ALA A 326 -12.79 4.75 5.31
C ALA A 326 -12.57 5.17 3.85
N CYS A 327 -11.50 5.92 3.56
CA CYS A 327 -11.11 6.26 2.18
C CYS A 327 -10.84 5.01 1.34
N ALA A 328 -10.15 4.01 1.89
CA ALA A 328 -9.87 2.77 1.19
C ALA A 328 -11.14 2.01 0.80
N LEU A 329 -12.13 2.00 1.69
CA LEU A 329 -13.43 1.34 1.44
C LEU A 329 -14.27 2.05 0.38
N VAL A 330 -14.20 3.38 0.31
CA VAL A 330 -14.82 4.15 -0.79
C VAL A 330 -14.11 3.89 -2.11
N LEU A 331 -12.79 3.84 -2.12
CA LEU A 331 -12.00 3.58 -3.33
C LEU A 331 -12.18 2.16 -3.86
N ILE A 332 -12.24 1.14 -3.00
CA ILE A 332 -12.46 -0.23 -3.42
C ILE A 332 -13.89 -0.43 -3.95
N ASP A 333 -14.89 0.23 -3.36
CA ASP A 333 -16.27 0.25 -3.86
C ASP A 333 -16.34 0.88 -5.27
N TRP A 334 -15.70 2.02 -5.47
CA TRP A 334 -15.56 2.64 -6.78
C TRP A 334 -14.87 1.72 -7.80
N ALA A 335 -13.79 1.04 -7.41
CA ALA A 335 -13.08 0.13 -8.29
C ALA A 335 -13.99 -1.02 -8.78
N TRP A 336 -14.86 -1.53 -7.92
CA TRP A 336 -15.84 -2.54 -8.29
C TRP A 336 -16.93 -2.00 -9.21
N HIS A 337 -17.34 -0.74 -9.10
CA HIS A 337 -18.20 -0.13 -10.13
C HIS A 337 -17.52 -0.06 -11.50
N ARG A 338 -16.20 0.15 -11.56
CA ARG A 338 -15.44 0.09 -12.82
C ARG A 338 -15.41 -1.32 -13.39
N ILE A 339 -15.27 -2.36 -12.55
CA ILE A 339 -15.38 -3.76 -12.96
C ILE A 339 -16.80 -4.03 -13.51
N ASP A 340 -17.84 -3.73 -12.73
CA ASP A 340 -19.23 -3.94 -13.13
C ASP A 340 -19.56 -3.27 -14.49
N THR A 341 -19.06 -2.05 -14.70
CA THR A 341 -19.25 -1.32 -15.98
C THR A 341 -18.57 -2.05 -17.15
N SER A 342 -17.36 -2.55 -16.94
CA SER A 342 -16.61 -3.26 -17.99
C SER A 342 -17.26 -4.60 -18.34
N LEU A 343 -17.86 -5.28 -17.37
CA LEU A 343 -18.54 -6.56 -17.56
C LEU A 343 -19.86 -6.45 -18.35
N GLN A 344 -20.48 -5.28 -18.42
CA GLN A 344 -21.69 -5.06 -19.25
C GLN A 344 -21.43 -5.28 -20.74
N ALA A 345 -20.17 -5.16 -21.18
CA ALA A 345 -19.74 -5.41 -22.55
C ALA A 345 -19.17 -6.82 -22.77
N ASP A 346 -19.12 -7.67 -21.73
CA ASP A 346 -18.50 -9.01 -21.76
C ASP A 346 -19.56 -10.13 -21.93
N THR A 347 -19.08 -11.35 -22.18
CA THR A 347 -19.96 -12.53 -22.28
C THR A 347 -20.49 -12.94 -20.90
N PRO A 348 -21.69 -13.52 -20.80
CA PRO A 348 -22.26 -13.97 -19.52
C PRO A 348 -21.36 -14.95 -18.77
N GLU A 349 -20.67 -15.86 -19.47
CA GLU A 349 -19.77 -16.84 -18.86
C GLU A 349 -18.57 -16.16 -18.20
N ARG A 350 -18.04 -15.10 -18.80
CA ARG A 350 -16.93 -14.31 -18.21
C ARG A 350 -17.38 -13.46 -17.04
N ALA A 351 -18.61 -12.96 -17.08
CA ALA A 351 -19.18 -12.14 -16.02
C ALA A 351 -19.37 -12.93 -14.72
N THR A 352 -19.79 -14.21 -14.79
CA THR A 352 -20.14 -15.03 -13.61
C THR A 352 -19.03 -15.19 -12.60
N ARG A 353 -17.75 -15.20 -13.01
CA ARG A 353 -16.61 -15.32 -12.08
C ARG A 353 -16.51 -14.15 -11.11
N TRP A 354 -17.11 -13.00 -11.44
CA TRP A 354 -17.05 -11.78 -10.65
C TRP A 354 -18.19 -11.65 -9.64
N ASP A 355 -19.26 -12.43 -9.80
CA ASP A 355 -20.47 -12.32 -8.98
C ASP A 355 -20.23 -12.62 -7.50
N ALA A 356 -19.51 -13.71 -7.20
CA ALA A 356 -19.26 -14.12 -5.82
C ALA A 356 -18.36 -13.13 -5.09
N PRO A 357 -17.20 -12.67 -5.66
CA PRO A 357 -16.40 -11.60 -5.06
C PRO A 357 -17.16 -10.28 -4.92
N ALA A 358 -17.99 -9.88 -5.90
CA ALA A 358 -18.79 -8.65 -5.80
C ALA A 358 -19.80 -8.72 -4.65
N ARG A 359 -20.46 -9.87 -4.46
CA ARG A 359 -21.36 -10.09 -3.31
C ARG A 359 -20.59 -10.07 -1.99
N ALA A 360 -19.40 -10.71 -1.94
CA ALA A 360 -18.56 -10.72 -0.75
C ALA A 360 -18.09 -9.31 -0.37
N LEU A 361 -17.69 -8.49 -1.34
CA LEU A 361 -17.37 -7.09 -1.12
C LEU A 361 -18.51 -6.35 -0.40
N ARG A 362 -19.72 -6.42 -1.01
CA ARG A 362 -20.89 -5.67 -0.51
C ARG A 362 -21.35 -6.14 0.86
N HIS A 363 -21.21 -7.43 1.13
CA HIS A 363 -21.76 -8.05 2.34
C HIS A 363 -20.75 -8.11 3.50
N TRP A 364 -19.46 -8.32 3.21
CA TRP A 364 -18.46 -8.59 4.23
C TRP A 364 -17.38 -7.50 4.37
N VAL A 365 -17.14 -6.71 3.32
CA VAL A 365 -16.08 -5.69 3.32
C VAL A 365 -16.65 -4.29 3.56
N LEU A 366 -17.60 -3.86 2.75
CA LEU A 366 -18.10 -2.48 2.81
C LEU A 366 -18.82 -2.11 4.11
N PRO A 367 -19.45 -3.01 4.88
CA PRO A 367 -20.02 -2.66 6.19
C PRO A 367 -18.99 -2.15 7.23
N GLU A 368 -17.70 -2.46 7.05
CA GLU A 368 -16.63 -1.89 7.86
C GLU A 368 -16.63 -0.34 7.80
N PHE A 369 -17.09 0.25 6.70
CA PHE A 369 -17.15 1.70 6.54
C PHE A 369 -18.00 2.38 7.63
N ASP A 370 -19.15 1.82 7.97
CA ASP A 370 -20.04 2.41 8.98
C ASP A 370 -19.43 2.35 10.37
N MET A 371 -18.70 1.28 10.68
CA MET A 371 -17.92 1.15 11.92
C MET A 371 -16.85 2.24 11.99
N ARG A 372 -16.04 2.42 10.91
CA ARG A 372 -15.01 3.45 10.88
C ARG A 372 -15.59 4.86 10.97
N ALA A 373 -16.69 5.11 10.26
CA ALA A 373 -17.40 6.38 10.35
C ALA A 373 -17.92 6.66 11.77
N SER A 374 -18.38 5.65 12.49
CA SER A 374 -18.81 5.78 13.88
C SER A 374 -17.65 6.14 14.81
N ILE A 375 -16.49 5.48 14.67
CA ILE A 375 -15.28 5.79 15.46
C ILE A 375 -14.83 7.24 15.24
N ILE A 376 -14.80 7.69 13.99
CA ILE A 376 -14.39 9.06 13.65
C ILE A 376 -15.33 10.11 14.25
N ARG A 377 -16.63 9.78 14.42
CA ARG A 377 -17.63 10.69 14.99
C ARG A 377 -17.62 10.75 16.52
N ALA A 378 -17.09 9.72 17.19
CA ALA A 378 -17.01 9.63 18.65
C ALA A 378 -15.95 10.59 19.23
#